data_844d7c6b550ce0cc639f8d3322943d85
#
_entry.id   844d7c6b550ce0cc639f8d3322943d85
#
_cell.length_a   1.000
_cell.length_b   1.000
_cell.length_c   1.000
_cell.angle_alpha   90.00
_cell.angle_beta   90.00
_cell.angle_gamma   90.00
#
_symmetry.space_group_name_H-M   'P 1'
#
loop_
_entity.id
_entity.type
_entity.pdbx_description
1 polymer ?
#
loop_
_entity_poly.entity_id
_entity_poly.type
_entity_poly.pdbx_seq_one_letter_code
_entity_poly.pdbx_strand_id
1 'polypeptide(L)'
;MSRVKQIEISLVGISSSAQLHKVLAESLGFPTFYGSNWDAFWDAITSLVEMPLLIKFIGWSEFEVLLPKEASMLKQCLEEQNETNSHTVSKVVFA
;
A
#
# COMPACT_ATOMS: atom_id res chain seq x y z
N MET A 1 -19.35 -8.56 1.61
CA MET A 1 -18.56 -8.90 0.42
C MET A 1 -17.26 -9.56 0.80
N SER A 2 -16.80 -10.48 -0.01
CA SER A 2 -15.54 -11.18 0.24
C SER A 2 -14.35 -10.28 -0.06
N ARG A 3 -13.33 -10.31 0.79
CA ARG A 3 -12.09 -9.63 0.51
C ARG A 3 -11.36 -10.32 -0.64
N VAL A 4 -10.66 -9.53 -1.46
CA VAL A 4 -9.81 -10.07 -2.52
C VAL A 4 -8.69 -10.90 -1.89
N LYS A 5 -8.40 -12.08 -2.44
CA LYS A 5 -7.40 -12.98 -1.87
C LYS A 5 -5.99 -12.43 -1.97
N GLN A 6 -5.63 -11.87 -3.11
CA GLN A 6 -4.27 -11.42 -3.37
C GLN A 6 -4.24 -10.29 -4.39
N ILE A 7 -3.35 -9.33 -4.15
CA ILE A 7 -3.04 -8.26 -5.10
C ILE A 7 -1.53 -8.20 -5.25
N GLU A 8 -1.04 -8.12 -6.48
CA GLU A 8 0.36 -7.83 -6.76
C GLU A 8 0.49 -6.38 -7.18
N ILE A 9 1.40 -5.65 -6.57
CA ILE A 9 1.67 -4.25 -6.90
C ILE A 9 3.12 -4.14 -7.35
N SER A 10 3.33 -3.80 -8.63
CA SER A 10 4.67 -3.61 -9.15
C SER A 10 5.17 -2.21 -8.81
N LEU A 11 6.32 -2.14 -8.16
CA LEU A 11 7.02 -0.90 -7.85
C LEU A 11 8.19 -0.66 -8.80
N VAL A 12 8.31 -1.50 -9.84
CA VAL A 12 9.36 -1.36 -10.86
C VAL A 12 9.18 -0.04 -11.58
N GLY A 13 10.26 0.74 -11.67
CA GLY A 13 10.24 2.03 -12.36
C GLY A 13 9.64 3.19 -11.56
N ILE A 14 9.21 2.96 -10.34
CA ILE A 14 8.69 4.02 -9.46
C ILE A 14 9.86 4.84 -8.95
N SER A 15 9.89 6.13 -9.29
CA SER A 15 10.98 7.04 -8.92
C SER A 15 10.53 8.32 -8.23
N SER A 16 9.23 8.46 -7.93
CA SER A 16 8.71 9.63 -7.22
C SER A 16 7.55 9.25 -6.32
N SER A 17 7.30 10.10 -5.32
CA SER A 17 6.16 9.94 -4.42
C SER A 17 4.83 9.95 -5.17
N ALA A 18 4.69 10.84 -6.15
CA ALA A 18 3.47 10.94 -6.95
C ALA A 18 3.18 9.66 -7.72
N GLN A 19 4.19 9.07 -8.34
CA GLN A 19 4.05 7.79 -9.05
C GLN A 19 3.65 6.67 -8.08
N LEU A 20 4.27 6.65 -6.90
CA LEU A 20 3.97 5.65 -5.88
C LEU A 20 2.50 5.72 -5.46
N HIS A 21 2.04 6.91 -5.08
CA HIS A 21 0.66 7.07 -4.61
C HIS A 21 -0.36 6.75 -5.71
N LYS A 22 -0.02 7.06 -6.97
CA LYS A 22 -0.88 6.73 -8.10
C LYS A 22 -1.03 5.21 -8.24
N VAL A 23 0.08 4.47 -8.20
CA VAL A 23 0.01 3.00 -8.34
C VAL A 23 -0.69 2.35 -7.15
N LEU A 24 -0.48 2.86 -5.95
CA LEU A 24 -1.17 2.36 -4.76
C LEU A 24 -2.68 2.58 -4.87
N ALA A 25 -3.09 3.78 -5.27
CA ALA A 25 -4.51 4.12 -5.42
C ALA A 25 -5.19 3.26 -6.48
N GLU A 26 -4.57 3.07 -7.63
CA GLU A 26 -5.12 2.25 -8.71
C GLU A 26 -5.21 0.78 -8.29
N SER A 27 -4.16 0.27 -7.65
CA SER A 27 -4.09 -1.15 -7.28
C SER A 27 -5.06 -1.51 -6.14
N LEU A 28 -5.24 -0.61 -5.18
CA LEU A 28 -6.07 -0.85 -4.00
C LEU A 28 -7.48 -0.28 -4.12
N GLY A 29 -7.78 0.40 -5.23
CA GLY A 29 -9.11 0.92 -5.50
C GLY A 29 -9.50 2.13 -4.66
N PHE A 30 -8.54 3.02 -4.38
CA PHE A 30 -8.83 4.23 -3.62
C PHE A 30 -9.77 5.16 -4.41
N PRO A 31 -10.58 5.95 -3.70
CA PRO A 31 -11.48 6.88 -4.38
C PRO A 31 -10.73 7.99 -5.12
N THR A 32 -11.41 8.64 -6.08
CA THR A 32 -10.80 9.66 -6.93
C THR A 32 -10.32 10.89 -6.17
N PHE A 33 -10.87 11.13 -4.97
CA PHE A 33 -10.43 12.24 -4.12
C PHE A 33 -9.21 11.94 -3.26
N TYR A 34 -8.55 10.81 -3.48
CA TYR A 34 -7.36 10.45 -2.72
C TYR A 34 -6.27 11.52 -2.81
N GLY A 35 -5.77 11.95 -1.63
CA GLY A 35 -4.89 13.11 -1.53
C GLY A 35 -3.41 12.87 -1.82
N SER A 36 -2.99 11.66 -2.18
CA SER A 36 -1.61 11.31 -2.56
C SER A 36 -0.55 11.67 -1.51
N ASN A 37 -0.88 11.45 -0.24
CA ASN A 37 0.05 11.61 0.88
C ASN A 37 -0.19 10.50 1.90
N TRP A 38 0.69 10.39 2.91
CA TRP A 38 0.60 9.26 3.85
C TRP A 38 -0.57 9.37 4.81
N ASP A 39 -1.03 10.56 5.14
CA ASP A 39 -2.25 10.73 5.94
C ASP A 39 -3.47 10.23 5.17
N ALA A 40 -3.55 10.57 3.88
CA ALA A 40 -4.62 10.09 3.01
C ALA A 40 -4.52 8.58 2.81
N PHE A 41 -3.31 8.05 2.69
CA PHE A 41 -3.08 6.61 2.57
C PHE A 41 -3.60 5.86 3.80
N TRP A 42 -3.26 6.36 4.98
CA TRP A 42 -3.75 5.79 6.24
C TRP A 42 -5.28 5.77 6.29
N ASP A 43 -5.91 6.90 5.97
CA ASP A 43 -7.38 6.98 5.94
C ASP A 43 -7.97 6.00 4.94
N ALA A 44 -7.36 5.87 3.77
CA ALA A 44 -7.86 4.98 2.72
C ALA A 44 -7.82 3.52 3.15
N ILE A 45 -6.68 3.06 3.68
CA ILE A 45 -6.54 1.65 4.06
C ILE A 45 -7.31 1.28 5.32
N THR A 46 -7.60 2.25 6.19
CA THR A 46 -8.31 1.98 7.44
C THR A 46 -9.82 2.17 7.33
N SER A 47 -10.29 3.03 6.42
CA SER A 47 -11.69 3.45 6.43
C SER A 47 -12.39 3.46 5.08
N LEU A 48 -11.67 3.52 3.97
CA LEU A 48 -12.28 3.76 2.66
C LEU A 48 -12.32 2.54 1.74
N VAL A 49 -11.43 1.58 1.93
CA VAL A 49 -11.38 0.39 1.09
C VAL A 49 -11.27 -0.88 1.94
N GLU A 50 -11.71 -1.98 1.35
CA GLU A 50 -11.55 -3.29 1.95
C GLU A 50 -10.21 -3.87 1.48
N MET A 51 -9.28 -4.04 2.41
CA MET A 51 -7.93 -4.47 2.08
C MET A 51 -7.90 -5.94 1.68
N PRO A 52 -7.03 -6.33 0.71
CA PRO A 52 -6.90 -7.72 0.31
C PRO A 52 -6.28 -8.56 1.44
N LEU A 53 -6.42 -9.88 1.35
CA LEU A 53 -5.82 -10.79 2.33
C LEU A 53 -4.31 -10.83 2.22
N LEU A 54 -3.78 -10.68 1.00
CA LEU A 54 -2.34 -10.71 0.72
C LEU A 54 -2.00 -9.60 -0.26
N ILE A 55 -0.95 -8.85 0.05
CA ILE A 55 -0.38 -7.85 -0.86
C ILE A 55 1.06 -8.26 -1.14
N LYS A 56 1.39 -8.44 -2.41
CA LYS A 56 2.75 -8.76 -2.85
C LYS A 56 3.31 -7.57 -3.62
N PHE A 57 4.37 -6.97 -3.09
CA PHE A 57 5.07 -5.88 -3.77
C PHE A 57 6.21 -6.46 -4.62
N ILE A 58 6.23 -6.13 -5.90
CA ILE A 58 7.26 -6.57 -6.84
C ILE A 58 8.27 -5.44 -7.02
N GLY A 59 9.57 -5.79 -7.04
CA GLY A 59 10.63 -4.79 -7.22
C GLY A 59 10.92 -3.99 -5.96
N TRP A 60 10.70 -4.57 -4.79
CA TRP A 60 10.86 -3.88 -3.51
C TRP A 60 12.29 -3.39 -3.28
N SER A 61 13.30 -4.23 -3.57
CA SER A 61 14.69 -3.88 -3.30
C SER A 61 15.15 -2.59 -3.99
N GLU A 62 14.83 -2.45 -5.28
CA GLU A 62 15.16 -1.25 -6.03
C GLU A 62 14.39 -0.04 -5.54
N PHE A 63 13.10 -0.22 -5.28
CA PHE A 63 12.23 0.82 -4.75
C PHE A 63 12.77 1.35 -3.42
N GLU A 64 13.15 0.47 -2.51
CA GLU A 64 13.66 0.85 -1.19
C GLU A 64 14.96 1.63 -1.29
N VAL A 65 15.82 1.30 -2.25
CA VAL A 65 17.07 2.03 -2.50
C VAL A 65 16.79 3.42 -3.07
N LEU A 66 15.86 3.53 -4.03
CA LEU A 66 15.54 4.80 -4.68
C LEU A 66 14.75 5.74 -3.78
N LEU A 67 13.78 5.21 -3.05
CA LEU A 67 12.87 6.01 -2.22
C LEU A 67 12.79 5.42 -0.80
N PRO A 68 13.89 5.50 -0.04
CA PRO A 68 13.93 4.84 1.28
C PRO A 68 12.91 5.40 2.28
N LYS A 69 12.63 6.70 2.24
CA LYS A 69 11.63 7.30 3.14
C LYS A 69 10.23 6.82 2.79
N GLU A 70 9.91 6.78 1.50
CA GLU A 70 8.62 6.30 1.04
C GLU A 70 8.42 4.82 1.37
N ALA A 71 9.47 4.02 1.19
CA ALA A 71 9.44 2.60 1.54
C ALA A 71 9.18 2.40 3.03
N SER A 72 9.84 3.18 3.87
CA SER A 72 9.67 3.13 5.32
C SER A 72 8.25 3.52 5.73
N MET A 73 7.70 4.58 5.15
CA MET A 73 6.34 5.03 5.44
C MET A 73 5.29 4.01 5.01
N LEU A 74 5.49 3.40 3.84
CA LEU A 74 4.59 2.37 3.35
C LEU A 74 4.55 1.16 4.28
N LYS A 75 5.72 0.67 4.68
CA LYS A 75 5.82 -0.43 5.65
C LYS A 75 5.14 -0.08 6.96
N GLN A 76 5.44 1.11 7.50
CA GLN A 76 4.90 1.54 8.78
C GLN A 76 3.37 1.61 8.76
N CYS A 77 2.79 2.19 7.72
CA CYS A 77 1.33 2.27 7.60
C CYS A 77 0.68 0.89 7.57
N LEU A 78 1.25 -0.03 6.81
CA LEU A 78 0.71 -1.40 6.70
C LEU A 78 0.85 -2.17 8.00
N GLU A 79 1.98 -2.02 8.70
CA GLU A 79 2.20 -2.66 9.99
C GLU A 79 1.23 -2.13 11.05
N GLU A 80 1.06 -0.81 11.12
CA GLU A 80 0.13 -0.19 12.08
C GLU A 80 -1.31 -0.59 11.79
N GLN A 81 -1.70 -0.68 10.52
CA GLN A 81 -3.03 -1.14 10.14
C GLN A 81 -3.27 -2.55 10.66
N ASN A 82 -2.30 -3.46 10.48
CA ASN A 82 -2.43 -4.83 10.94
C ASN A 82 -2.49 -4.94 12.46
N GLU A 83 -1.75 -4.09 13.17
CA GLU A 83 -1.78 -4.07 14.64
C GLU A 83 -3.10 -3.51 15.17
N THR A 84 -3.58 -2.43 14.56
CA THR A 84 -4.78 -1.72 15.02
C THR A 84 -6.05 -2.47 14.67
N ASN A 85 -6.10 -3.09 13.49
CA ASN A 85 -7.28 -3.80 12.99
C ASN A 85 -6.97 -5.28 12.79
N SER A 86 -6.73 -5.97 13.88
CA SER A 86 -6.26 -7.37 13.88
C SER A 86 -7.20 -8.38 13.22
N HIS A 87 -8.49 -8.06 13.03
CA HIS A 87 -9.41 -8.97 12.32
C HIS A 87 -9.45 -8.75 10.81
N THR A 88 -8.74 -7.73 10.31
CA THR A 88 -8.68 -7.44 8.88
C THR A 88 -7.24 -7.37 8.38
N VAL A 89 -6.37 -8.19 8.96
CA VAL A 89 -4.95 -8.24 8.63
C VAL A 89 -4.73 -8.57 7.16
N SER A 90 -3.83 -7.83 6.53
CA SER A 90 -3.31 -8.14 5.20
C SER A 90 -1.89 -8.66 5.36
N LYS A 91 -1.63 -9.86 4.86
CA LYS A 91 -0.26 -10.37 4.81
C LYS A 91 0.49 -9.60 3.72
N VAL A 92 1.69 -9.13 4.00
CA VAL A 92 2.49 -8.35 3.06
C VAL A 92 3.77 -9.10 2.72
N VAL A 93 4.04 -9.23 1.42
CA VAL A 93 5.25 -9.89 0.90
C VAL A 93 6.05 -8.87 0.10
N PHE A 94 7.32 -8.75 0.40
CA PHE A 94 8.25 -7.84 -0.29
C PHE A 94 9.14 -8.67 -1.22
N ALA A 95 8.86 -8.63 -2.51
CA ALA A 95 9.52 -9.47 -3.51
C ALA A 95 10.39 -8.70 -4.51
#